data_1594e20e3af199d733df9299003b13ac
#
_entry.id   1594e20e3af199d733df9299003b13ac
#
_cell.length_a   1.000
_cell.length_b   1.000
_cell.length_c   1.000
_cell.angle_alpha   90.00
_cell.angle_beta   90.00
_cell.angle_gamma   90.00
#
_symmetry.space_group_name_H-M   'P 1'
#
loop_
_entity.id
_entity.type
_entity.pdbx_description
1 polymer ?
#
loop_
_entity_poly.entity_id
_entity_poly.type
_entity_poly.pdbx_seq_one_letter_code
_entity_poly.pdbx_strand_id
1 'polypeptide(L)'
;MSNAPASFPTLLSPLKVGAHTLGNRALMGSMHTRLESLDHSIDRLSLFYAERARGGAGLIVTGGYAPNPDGLLDETGPLLVTAEQADALQPIPRAVHAEGGKIILQILHTGRYAKIAQPVGASEIPSPINPRAPRALSTAEVWQTIEDYVRCAELAQRAGFDGVEIMLSLIHI
;
A
#
# COMPACT_ATOMS: atom_id res chain seq x y z
N MET A 1 -31.79 -27.35 -2.38
CA MET A 1 -30.78 -26.33 -2.72
C MET A 1 -30.04 -26.83 -3.95
N SER A 2 -30.16 -26.13 -5.06
CA SER A 2 -29.58 -26.54 -6.35
C SER A 2 -28.05 -26.48 -6.28
N ASN A 3 -27.36 -27.62 -6.41
CA ASN A 3 -25.91 -27.74 -6.55
C ASN A 3 -25.49 -27.37 -7.99
N ALA A 4 -25.82 -26.16 -8.45
CA ALA A 4 -25.22 -25.65 -9.67
C ALA A 4 -23.72 -25.51 -9.44
N PRO A 5 -22.84 -26.00 -10.33
CA PRO A 5 -21.40 -25.80 -10.21
C PRO A 5 -21.13 -24.29 -10.14
N ALA A 6 -20.29 -23.88 -9.18
CA ALA A 6 -19.94 -22.48 -9.02
C ALA A 6 -19.37 -21.95 -10.35
N SER A 7 -19.95 -20.85 -10.87
CA SER A 7 -19.37 -20.14 -12.00
C SER A 7 -17.94 -19.73 -11.61
N PHE A 8 -16.96 -19.89 -12.51
CA PHE A 8 -15.55 -19.54 -12.29
C PHE A 8 -14.83 -20.33 -11.17
N PRO A 9 -14.80 -21.67 -11.22
CA PRO A 9 -14.25 -22.51 -10.15
C PRO A 9 -12.77 -22.22 -9.85
N THR A 10 -11.96 -21.86 -10.86
CA THR A 10 -10.56 -21.52 -10.68
C THR A 10 -10.39 -20.18 -9.94
N LEU A 11 -11.14 -19.14 -10.32
CA LEU A 11 -11.09 -17.83 -9.68
C LEU A 11 -11.51 -17.90 -8.21
N LEU A 12 -12.52 -18.71 -7.91
CA LEU A 12 -13.10 -18.85 -6.58
C LEU A 12 -12.42 -19.93 -5.73
N SER A 13 -11.37 -20.59 -6.25
CA SER A 13 -10.60 -21.56 -5.46
C SER A 13 -9.62 -20.86 -4.53
N PRO A 14 -9.34 -21.42 -3.33
CA PRO A 14 -8.32 -20.90 -2.43
C PRO A 14 -6.95 -20.79 -3.08
N LEU A 15 -6.15 -19.84 -2.61
CA LEU A 15 -4.78 -19.62 -3.05
C LEU A 15 -3.87 -19.44 -1.83
N LYS A 16 -2.80 -20.26 -1.74
CA LYS A 16 -1.76 -20.09 -0.74
C LYS A 16 -0.77 -19.01 -1.19
N VAL A 17 -0.57 -17.98 -0.36
CA VAL A 17 0.40 -16.89 -0.58
C VAL A 17 1.23 -16.74 0.71
N GLY A 18 2.48 -17.15 0.65
CA GLY A 18 3.36 -17.17 1.83
C GLY A 18 2.76 -18.01 2.97
N ALA A 19 2.59 -17.40 4.13
CA ALA A 19 1.99 -18.02 5.32
C ALA A 19 0.46 -18.01 5.31
N HIS A 20 -0.17 -17.27 4.40
CA HIS A 20 -1.62 -17.07 4.36
C HIS A 20 -2.30 -17.92 3.29
N THR A 21 -3.57 -18.27 3.53
CA THR A 21 -4.46 -18.84 2.53
C THR A 21 -5.58 -17.85 2.25
N LEU A 22 -5.65 -17.36 1.01
CA LEU A 22 -6.72 -16.50 0.52
C LEU A 22 -7.95 -17.37 0.19
N GLY A 23 -9.15 -16.86 0.45
CA GLY A 23 -10.40 -17.56 0.17
C GLY A 23 -10.69 -17.72 -1.33
N ASN A 24 -10.12 -16.86 -2.16
CA ASN A 24 -10.23 -16.88 -3.62
C ASN A 24 -9.05 -16.13 -4.25
N ARG A 25 -9.03 -16.02 -5.58
CA ARG A 25 -7.95 -15.40 -6.35
C ARG A 25 -8.27 -13.98 -6.84
N ALA A 26 -9.33 -13.36 -6.31
CA ALA A 26 -9.67 -11.98 -6.62
C ALA A 26 -8.89 -11.03 -5.72
N LEU A 27 -8.06 -10.19 -6.30
CA LEU A 27 -7.26 -9.19 -5.60
C LEU A 27 -7.80 -7.79 -5.91
N MET A 28 -8.05 -7.00 -4.87
CA MET A 28 -8.28 -5.56 -5.00
C MET A 28 -6.93 -4.85 -5.04
N GLY A 29 -6.55 -4.35 -6.21
CA GLY A 29 -5.31 -3.59 -6.40
C GLY A 29 -5.32 -2.26 -5.65
N SER A 30 -4.11 -1.73 -5.42
CA SER A 30 -3.91 -0.45 -4.77
C SER A 30 -4.58 0.71 -5.51
N MET A 31 -5.15 1.64 -4.76
CA MET A 31 -5.63 2.92 -5.30
C MET A 31 -5.54 4.02 -4.23
N HIS A 32 -5.19 5.23 -4.65
CA HIS A 32 -5.29 6.42 -3.82
C HIS A 32 -6.74 6.94 -3.87
N THR A 33 -7.46 6.74 -2.77
CA THR A 33 -8.87 7.15 -2.67
C THR A 33 -9.04 8.60 -2.23
N ARG A 34 -7.98 9.23 -1.76
CA ARG A 34 -7.94 10.51 -1.06
C ARG A 34 -8.73 10.54 0.26
N LEU A 35 -9.21 9.40 0.73
CA LEU A 35 -9.79 9.28 2.07
C LEU A 35 -8.74 9.53 3.14
N GLU A 36 -7.47 9.25 2.81
CA GLU A 36 -6.30 9.45 3.66
C GLU A 36 -6.12 10.90 4.10
N SER A 37 -6.57 11.85 3.27
CA SER A 37 -6.44 13.30 3.50
C SER A 37 -7.68 13.95 4.11
N LEU A 38 -8.71 13.16 4.44
CA LEU A 38 -9.97 13.66 5.01
C LEU A 38 -10.00 13.52 6.54
N ASP A 39 -10.84 14.32 7.18
CA ASP A 39 -11.18 14.13 8.59
C ASP A 39 -11.71 12.72 8.82
N HIS A 40 -11.35 12.12 9.95
CA HIS A 40 -11.71 10.74 10.28
C HIS A 40 -11.22 9.72 9.21
N SER A 41 -10.04 9.96 8.64
CA SER A 41 -9.46 9.14 7.56
C SER A 41 -9.40 7.65 7.92
N ILE A 42 -9.00 7.32 9.15
CA ILE A 42 -8.87 5.92 9.62
C ILE A 42 -10.23 5.22 9.63
N ASP A 43 -11.28 5.87 10.14
CA ASP A 43 -12.63 5.29 10.17
C ASP A 43 -13.16 5.09 8.74
N ARG A 44 -12.95 6.08 7.87
CA ARG A 44 -13.36 6.01 6.45
C ARG A 44 -12.65 4.88 5.70
N LEU A 45 -11.33 4.75 5.88
CA LEU A 45 -10.54 3.67 5.27
C LEU A 45 -10.94 2.31 5.83
N SER A 46 -11.17 2.22 7.14
CA SER A 46 -11.64 0.98 7.79
C SER A 46 -12.96 0.50 7.19
N LEU A 47 -13.94 1.38 7.06
CA LEU A 47 -15.22 1.07 6.43
C LEU A 47 -15.07 0.73 4.94
N PHE A 48 -14.26 1.51 4.22
CA PHE A 48 -14.00 1.31 2.80
C PHE A 48 -13.43 -0.08 2.51
N TYR A 49 -12.40 -0.51 3.24
CA TYR A 49 -11.78 -1.81 3.03
C TYR A 49 -12.62 -2.98 3.59
N ALA A 50 -13.28 -2.80 4.75
CA ALA A 50 -14.17 -3.81 5.29
C ALA A 50 -15.33 -4.16 4.34
N GLU A 51 -15.91 -3.16 3.66
CA GLU A 51 -16.96 -3.39 2.66
C GLU A 51 -16.47 -4.25 1.48
N ARG A 52 -15.22 -4.07 1.03
CA ARG A 52 -14.61 -4.89 -0.04
C ARG A 52 -14.32 -6.31 0.43
N ALA A 53 -13.85 -6.46 1.67
CA ALA A 53 -13.65 -7.77 2.27
C ALA A 53 -14.99 -8.53 2.39
N ARG A 54 -16.05 -7.87 2.88
CA ARG A 54 -17.41 -8.43 2.94
C ARG A 54 -17.94 -8.80 1.54
N GLY A 55 -17.57 -8.02 0.51
CA GLY A 55 -17.88 -8.29 -0.90
C GLY A 55 -17.09 -9.45 -1.50
N GLY A 56 -16.17 -10.07 -0.75
CA GLY A 56 -15.44 -11.27 -1.16
C GLY A 56 -14.10 -11.03 -1.83
N ALA A 57 -13.47 -9.85 -1.69
CA ALA A 57 -12.09 -9.66 -2.12
C ALA A 57 -11.16 -10.62 -1.34
N GLY A 58 -10.43 -11.49 -2.04
CA GLY A 58 -9.54 -12.47 -1.43
C GLY A 58 -8.30 -11.85 -0.80
N LEU A 59 -7.81 -10.75 -1.38
CA LEU A 59 -6.73 -9.92 -0.86
C LEU A 59 -7.00 -8.45 -1.23
N ILE A 60 -6.70 -7.54 -0.32
CA ILE A 60 -6.80 -6.10 -0.52
C ILE A 60 -5.40 -5.49 -0.40
N VAL A 61 -5.04 -4.59 -1.33
CA VAL A 61 -3.84 -3.76 -1.25
C VAL A 61 -4.26 -2.33 -0.96
N THR A 62 -3.69 -1.71 0.07
CA THR A 62 -4.00 -0.31 0.41
C THR A 62 -3.50 0.66 -0.65
N GLY A 63 -3.91 1.93 -0.57
CA GLY A 63 -3.16 3.03 -1.19
C GLY A 63 -1.72 3.06 -0.67
N GLY A 64 -0.80 3.65 -1.46
CA GLY A 64 0.62 3.65 -1.14
C GLY A 64 0.97 4.57 0.03
N TYR A 65 1.76 4.05 0.96
CA TYR A 65 2.36 4.79 2.07
C TYR A 65 3.84 5.03 1.78
N ALA A 66 4.31 6.27 1.96
CA ALA A 66 5.72 6.58 1.77
C ALA A 66 6.56 6.06 2.95
N PRO A 67 7.74 5.45 2.67
CA PRO A 67 8.65 4.97 3.71
C PRO A 67 9.50 6.07 4.34
N ASN A 68 9.55 7.25 3.70
CA ASN A 68 10.23 8.45 4.16
C ASN A 68 9.62 9.70 3.48
N PRO A 69 9.95 10.93 3.92
CA PRO A 69 9.41 12.16 3.34
C PRO A 69 9.70 12.35 1.86
N ASP A 70 10.87 11.91 1.38
CA ASP A 70 11.27 12.02 -0.03
C ASP A 70 10.42 11.10 -0.95
N GLY A 71 9.80 10.08 -0.37
CA GLY A 71 8.93 9.13 -1.07
C GLY A 71 7.49 9.59 -1.25
N LEU A 72 7.07 10.70 -0.65
CA LEU A 72 5.70 11.21 -0.72
C LEU A 72 5.25 11.50 -2.15
N LEU A 73 3.99 11.19 -2.46
CA LEU A 73 3.38 11.57 -3.74
C LEU A 73 3.19 13.10 -3.84
N ASP A 74 2.66 13.68 -2.77
CA ASP A 74 2.49 15.13 -2.56
C ASP A 74 2.58 15.43 -1.07
N GLU A 75 2.57 16.72 -0.70
CA GLU A 75 2.74 17.20 0.68
C GLU A 75 1.69 16.65 1.66
N THR A 76 0.58 16.12 1.18
CA THR A 76 -0.52 15.55 1.98
C THR A 76 -0.57 14.03 1.92
N GLY A 77 0.39 13.41 1.26
CA GLY A 77 0.44 11.95 1.07
C GLY A 77 0.64 11.19 2.38
N PRO A 78 0.15 9.94 2.45
CA PRO A 78 0.32 9.12 3.64
C PRO A 78 1.78 8.69 3.82
N LEU A 79 2.24 8.74 5.07
CA LEU A 79 3.59 8.42 5.51
C LEU A 79 3.54 7.39 6.64
N LEU A 80 4.43 6.40 6.64
CA LEU A 80 4.54 5.42 7.71
C LEU A 80 6.01 5.26 8.14
N VAL A 81 6.42 6.03 9.15
CA VAL A 81 7.81 6.11 9.62
C VAL A 81 7.94 6.00 11.14
N THR A 82 6.83 6.06 11.89
CA THR A 82 6.84 5.98 13.35
C THR A 82 5.89 4.92 13.90
N ALA A 83 6.16 4.49 15.14
CA ALA A 83 5.32 3.53 15.85
C ALA A 83 3.91 4.07 16.13
N GLU A 84 3.79 5.37 16.43
CA GLU A 84 2.51 6.04 16.66
C GLU A 84 1.63 6.04 15.41
N GLN A 85 2.24 6.25 14.24
CA GLN A 85 1.53 6.14 12.95
C GLN A 85 1.05 4.71 12.72
N ALA A 86 1.90 3.71 13.00
CA ALA A 86 1.51 2.30 12.89
C ALA A 86 0.34 1.95 13.83
N ASP A 87 0.41 2.41 15.08
CA ASP A 87 -0.66 2.17 16.06
C ASP A 87 -1.98 2.83 15.64
N ALA A 88 -1.93 4.01 15.04
CA ALA A 88 -3.10 4.71 14.50
C ALA A 88 -3.75 3.96 13.31
N LEU A 89 -2.98 3.17 12.56
CA LEU A 89 -3.50 2.38 11.43
C LEU A 89 -4.18 1.06 11.83
N GLN A 90 -3.99 0.57 13.06
CA GLN A 90 -4.52 -0.72 13.52
C GLN A 90 -6.03 -0.95 13.28
N PRO A 91 -6.92 0.05 13.34
CA PRO A 91 -8.34 -0.16 13.05
C PRO A 91 -8.60 -0.68 11.63
N ILE A 92 -7.77 -0.32 10.65
CA ILE A 92 -7.95 -0.71 9.25
C ILE A 92 -7.84 -2.24 9.06
N PRO A 93 -6.71 -2.91 9.38
CA PRO A 93 -6.63 -4.35 9.23
C PRO A 93 -7.62 -5.09 10.15
N ARG A 94 -7.89 -4.58 11.35
CA ARG A 94 -8.91 -5.17 12.25
C ARG A 94 -10.29 -5.21 11.60
N ALA A 95 -10.70 -4.13 10.94
CA ALA A 95 -12.00 -4.06 10.27
C ALA A 95 -12.09 -5.06 9.10
N VAL A 96 -11.03 -5.23 8.33
CA VAL A 96 -10.95 -6.21 7.24
C VAL A 96 -10.95 -7.64 7.76
N HIS A 97 -10.19 -7.91 8.82
CA HIS A 97 -10.14 -9.24 9.46
C HIS A 97 -11.48 -9.65 10.08
N ALA A 98 -12.25 -8.70 10.61
CA ALA A 98 -13.59 -8.95 11.13
C ALA A 98 -14.57 -9.45 10.05
N GLU A 99 -14.34 -9.11 8.79
CA GLU A 99 -15.08 -9.61 7.62
C GLU A 99 -14.44 -10.86 6.98
N GLY A 100 -13.41 -11.45 7.62
CA GLY A 100 -12.69 -12.63 7.13
C GLY A 100 -11.73 -12.37 5.97
N GLY A 101 -11.49 -11.10 5.62
CA GLY A 101 -10.58 -10.69 4.53
C GLY A 101 -9.13 -10.67 4.94
N LYS A 102 -8.25 -10.42 3.94
CA LYS A 102 -6.82 -10.19 4.08
C LYS A 102 -6.45 -8.85 3.47
N ILE A 103 -5.53 -8.12 4.13
CA ILE A 103 -5.10 -6.79 3.66
C ILE A 103 -3.60 -6.61 3.85
N ILE A 104 -2.94 -6.11 2.82
CA ILE A 104 -1.51 -5.76 2.84
C ILE A 104 -1.34 -4.26 2.57
N LEU A 105 -0.27 -3.68 3.13
CA LEU A 105 0.06 -2.28 2.94
C LEU A 105 0.99 -2.11 1.74
N GLN A 106 0.64 -1.22 0.80
CA GLN A 106 1.56 -0.84 -0.26
C GLN A 106 2.59 0.17 0.27
N ILE A 107 3.88 -0.14 0.11
CA ILE A 107 4.98 0.80 0.34
C ILE A 107 5.33 1.43 -1.00
N LEU A 108 5.20 2.75 -1.09
CA LEU A 108 5.39 3.50 -2.33
C LEU A 108 6.37 4.65 -2.13
N HIS A 109 7.46 4.63 -2.88
CA HIS A 109 8.34 5.79 -3.03
C HIS A 109 8.17 6.37 -4.44
N THR A 110 7.61 7.58 -4.55
CA THR A 110 7.24 8.19 -5.83
C THR A 110 8.41 8.66 -6.67
N GLY A 111 9.58 8.86 -6.06
CA GLY A 111 10.78 9.22 -6.78
C GLY A 111 10.60 10.50 -7.60
N ARG A 112 11.04 10.50 -8.85
CA ARG A 112 10.94 11.65 -9.76
C ARG A 112 9.52 12.06 -10.17
N TYR A 113 8.51 11.26 -9.79
CA TYR A 113 7.11 11.58 -10.01
C TYR A 113 6.46 12.33 -8.84
N ALA A 114 7.20 12.49 -7.74
CA ALA A 114 6.74 13.22 -6.57
C ALA A 114 6.37 14.66 -6.91
N LYS A 115 5.26 15.11 -6.36
CA LYS A 115 4.78 16.50 -6.47
C LYS A 115 5.14 17.33 -5.23
N ILE A 116 6.24 16.98 -4.58
CA ILE A 116 6.83 17.70 -3.45
C ILE A 116 7.82 18.76 -3.95
N ALA A 117 8.29 19.61 -3.03
CA ALA A 117 9.17 20.73 -3.38
C ALA A 117 10.46 20.29 -4.07
N GLN A 118 11.10 19.22 -3.60
CA GLN A 118 12.32 18.65 -4.18
C GLN A 118 12.17 17.14 -4.33
N PRO A 119 11.76 16.63 -5.51
CA PRO A 119 11.76 15.19 -5.77
C PRO A 119 13.18 14.64 -5.80
N VAL A 120 13.31 13.34 -5.52
CA VAL A 120 14.59 12.63 -5.61
C VAL A 120 14.49 11.48 -6.63
N GLY A 121 15.62 11.00 -7.12
CA GLY A 121 15.65 9.89 -8.07
C GLY A 121 17.05 9.31 -8.21
N ALA A 122 17.19 8.28 -9.07
CA ALA A 122 18.48 7.68 -9.38
C ALA A 122 19.39 8.61 -10.21
N SER A 123 18.80 9.58 -10.91
CA SER A 123 19.48 10.59 -11.73
C SER A 123 18.65 11.86 -11.79
N GLU A 124 19.26 12.98 -12.25
CA GLU A 124 18.60 14.29 -12.37
C GLU A 124 17.74 14.43 -13.64
N ILE A 125 17.30 13.32 -14.20
CA ILE A 125 16.49 13.31 -15.42
C ILE A 125 15.02 13.46 -15.07
N PRO A 126 14.33 14.54 -15.51
CA PRO A 126 12.91 14.73 -15.28
C PRO A 126 12.08 13.60 -15.89
N SER A 127 10.89 13.37 -15.33
CA SER A 127 9.94 12.48 -15.98
C SER A 127 9.13 13.23 -17.07
N PRO A 128 8.57 12.52 -18.06
CA PRO A 128 7.72 13.15 -19.07
C PRO A 128 6.48 13.85 -18.51
N ILE A 129 5.99 13.38 -17.34
CA ILE A 129 4.76 13.90 -16.70
C ILE A 129 5.04 14.84 -15.53
N ASN A 130 6.30 15.00 -15.12
CA ASN A 130 6.71 15.96 -14.09
C ASN A 130 7.99 16.64 -14.57
N PRO A 131 7.91 17.89 -15.04
CA PRO A 131 9.07 18.61 -15.63
C PRO A 131 10.12 19.01 -14.58
N ARG A 132 9.80 18.89 -13.27
CA ARG A 132 10.75 19.20 -12.21
C ARG A 132 11.84 18.14 -12.18
N ALA A 133 13.10 18.56 -12.35
CA ALA A 133 14.25 17.68 -12.25
C ALA A 133 14.38 17.17 -10.80
N PRO A 134 14.49 15.85 -10.58
CA PRO A 134 14.80 15.32 -9.28
C PRO A 134 16.26 15.58 -8.92
N ARG A 135 16.56 15.64 -7.63
CA ARG A 135 17.95 15.53 -7.14
C ARG A 135 18.36 14.05 -7.19
N ALA A 136 19.54 13.78 -7.72
CA ALA A 136 20.10 12.43 -7.69
C ALA A 136 20.46 12.02 -6.26
N LEU A 137 20.06 10.82 -5.85
CA LEU A 137 20.47 10.21 -4.60
C LEU A 137 21.92 9.72 -4.70
N SER A 138 22.71 9.97 -3.67
CA SER A 138 23.99 9.30 -3.45
C SER A 138 23.78 7.82 -3.11
N THR A 139 24.81 6.99 -3.26
CA THR A 139 24.75 5.57 -2.87
C THR A 139 24.40 5.39 -1.39
N ALA A 140 24.88 6.27 -0.50
CA ALA A 140 24.54 6.21 0.91
C ALA A 140 23.04 6.49 1.15
N GLU A 141 22.45 7.46 0.46
CA GLU A 141 21.01 7.75 0.52
C GLU A 141 20.14 6.62 -0.04
N VAL A 142 20.64 5.92 -1.08
CA VAL A 142 19.97 4.71 -1.59
C VAL A 142 19.91 3.62 -0.51
N TRP A 143 21.04 3.36 0.17
CA TRP A 143 21.05 2.41 1.29
C TRP A 143 20.12 2.84 2.43
N GLN A 144 20.09 4.12 2.77
CA GLN A 144 19.16 4.64 3.77
C GLN A 144 17.70 4.44 3.34
N THR A 145 17.39 4.66 2.06
CA THR A 145 16.03 4.41 1.53
C THR A 145 15.65 2.93 1.65
N ILE A 146 16.57 2.00 1.44
CA ILE A 146 16.33 0.56 1.64
C ILE A 146 15.97 0.29 3.11
N GLU A 147 16.73 0.84 4.07
CA GLU A 147 16.44 0.71 5.49
C GLU A 147 15.08 1.36 5.86
N ASP A 148 14.70 2.44 5.19
CA ASP A 148 13.39 3.07 5.38
C ASP A 148 12.25 2.14 4.93
N TYR A 149 12.43 1.40 3.80
CA TYR A 149 11.47 0.37 3.37
C TYR A 149 11.36 -0.77 4.39
N VAL A 150 12.50 -1.25 4.93
CA VAL A 150 12.50 -2.30 5.97
C VAL A 150 11.72 -1.83 7.18
N ARG A 151 12.02 -0.63 7.70
CA ARG A 151 11.31 -0.04 8.83
C ARG A 151 9.81 0.12 8.55
N CYS A 152 9.43 0.60 7.37
CA CYS A 152 8.03 0.73 6.98
C CYS A 152 7.31 -0.63 6.98
N ALA A 153 7.97 -1.70 6.51
CA ALA A 153 7.41 -3.04 6.54
C ALA A 153 7.22 -3.57 7.97
N GLU A 154 8.17 -3.32 8.87
CA GLU A 154 8.05 -3.65 10.30
C GLU A 154 6.89 -2.89 10.96
N LEU A 155 6.73 -1.61 10.62
CA LEU A 155 5.62 -0.78 11.10
C LEU A 155 4.25 -1.27 10.56
N ALA A 156 4.19 -1.72 9.30
CA ALA A 156 3.00 -2.33 8.75
C ALA A 156 2.63 -3.64 9.48
N GLN A 157 3.63 -4.46 9.81
CA GLN A 157 3.43 -5.65 10.64
C GLN A 157 2.92 -5.28 12.05
N ARG A 158 3.49 -4.26 12.68
CA ARG A 158 3.03 -3.71 13.98
C ARG A 158 1.57 -3.25 13.92
N ALA A 159 1.16 -2.63 12.83
CA ALA A 159 -0.22 -2.19 12.60
C ALA A 159 -1.19 -3.37 12.42
N GLY A 160 -0.70 -4.58 12.14
CA GLY A 160 -1.49 -5.79 11.98
C GLY A 160 -1.87 -6.12 10.53
N PHE A 161 -1.21 -5.52 9.53
CA PHE A 161 -1.37 -5.92 8.13
C PHE A 161 -0.80 -7.33 7.90
N ASP A 162 -1.42 -8.09 6.98
CA ASP A 162 -1.02 -9.46 6.64
C ASP A 162 0.28 -9.54 5.83
N GLY A 163 0.79 -8.41 5.35
CA GLY A 163 2.03 -8.30 4.60
C GLY A 163 2.19 -6.92 3.98
N VAL A 164 3.15 -6.78 3.08
CA VAL A 164 3.40 -5.56 2.32
C VAL A 164 3.51 -5.83 0.83
N GLU A 165 3.16 -4.85 0.01
CA GLU A 165 3.49 -4.78 -1.40
C GLU A 165 4.56 -3.71 -1.58
N ILE A 166 5.68 -4.05 -2.22
CA ILE A 166 6.76 -3.12 -2.50
C ILE A 166 6.60 -2.60 -3.92
N MET A 167 6.19 -1.35 -4.07
CA MET A 167 6.06 -0.71 -5.37
C MET A 167 7.36 0.04 -5.72
N LEU A 168 8.12 -0.51 -6.67
CA LEU A 168 9.44 0.01 -7.07
C LEU A 168 9.41 0.87 -8.34
N SER A 169 8.30 0.88 -9.07
CA SER A 169 8.18 1.65 -10.30
C SER A 169 6.74 2.08 -10.54
N LEU A 170 6.55 3.33 -11.00
CA LEU A 170 5.24 3.86 -11.39
C LEU A 170 4.95 3.70 -12.90
N ILE A 171 5.98 3.57 -13.75
CA ILE A 171 5.80 3.59 -15.22
C ILE A 171 6.68 2.55 -15.92
N HIS A 172 7.85 2.25 -15.41
CA HIS A 172 8.81 1.41 -16.08
C HIS A 172 9.13 0.17 -15.26
N ILE A 173 8.88 -0.88 -15.88
CA ILE A 173 9.49 -2.16 -15.64
C ILE A 173 10.30 -2.49 -16.88
#